data_e6696d324d9ce290101d257b613ff9de
#
_entry.id   e6696d324d9ce290101d257b613ff9de
#
_cell.length_a   1.000
_cell.length_b   1.000
_cell.length_c   1.000
_cell.angle_alpha   90.00
_cell.angle_beta   90.00
_cell.angle_gamma   90.00
#
_symmetry.space_group_name_H-M   'P 1'
#
loop_
_entity.id
_entity.type
_entity.pdbx_description
1 polymer ?
#
loop_
_entity_poly.entity_id
_entity_poly.type
_entity_poly.pdbx_seq_one_letter_code
_entity_poly.pdbx_strand_id
1 'polypeptide(L)'
;MKLLLAIVNNDDAHFVNTSLTSEGFHITKISSTGGFLMNGNSTFILGVEEKDVDRALEIIKTRSKKREMNVPISVPGNVSIFGASQAHVSVGGATVFIVDVEKYLRF
;
A
#
# COMPACT_ATOMS: atom_id res chain seq x y z
N MET A 1 -14.34 -6.04 17.33
CA MET A 1 -13.01 -5.70 16.77
C MET A 1 -12.82 -6.36 15.42
N LYS A 2 -12.23 -5.63 14.50
CA LYS A 2 -11.90 -6.12 13.17
C LYS A 2 -10.39 -6.12 12.98
N LEU A 3 -9.91 -7.05 12.19
CA LEU A 3 -8.53 -7.10 11.77
C LEU A 3 -8.45 -6.64 10.32
N LEU A 4 -7.67 -5.61 10.06
CA LEU A 4 -7.43 -5.12 8.72
C LEU A 4 -6.04 -5.57 8.27
N LEU A 5 -5.99 -6.16 7.09
CA LEU A 5 -4.76 -6.51 6.40
C LEU A 5 -4.70 -5.62 5.16
N ALA A 6 -3.89 -4.59 5.22
CA ALA A 6 -3.79 -3.60 4.15
C ALA A 6 -2.49 -3.78 3.38
N ILE A 7 -2.60 -4.15 2.12
CA ILE A 7 -1.46 -4.36 1.25
C ILE A 7 -1.33 -3.13 0.36
N VAL A 8 -0.23 -2.41 0.51
CA VAL A 8 0.03 -1.17 -0.23
C VAL A 8 1.36 -1.25 -0.95
N ASN A 9 1.51 -0.44 -1.99
CA ASN A 9 2.78 -0.31 -2.68
C ASN A 9 3.82 0.29 -1.73
N ASN A 10 5.07 -0.17 -1.82
CA ASN A 10 6.15 0.34 -0.97
C ASN A 10 6.35 1.85 -1.09
N ASP A 11 6.07 2.43 -2.25
CA ASP A 11 6.17 3.87 -2.43
C ASP A 11 5.19 4.64 -1.55
N ASP A 12 4.07 4.02 -1.19
CA ASP A 12 3.03 4.64 -0.38
C ASP A 12 3.12 4.25 1.09
N ALA A 13 3.94 3.26 1.42
CA ALA A 13 3.99 2.66 2.76
C ALA A 13 4.30 3.68 3.85
N HIS A 14 5.24 4.58 3.61
CA HIS A 14 5.62 5.60 4.58
C HIS A 14 4.45 6.53 4.91
N PHE A 15 3.75 6.99 3.90
CA PHE A 15 2.62 7.92 4.08
C PHE A 15 1.43 7.25 4.75
N VAL A 16 1.16 6.00 4.39
CA VAL A 16 0.10 5.21 5.05
C VAL A 16 0.44 5.01 6.52
N ASN A 17 1.66 4.59 6.80
CA ASN A 17 2.13 4.38 8.16
C ASN A 17 2.03 5.65 9.01
N THR A 18 2.57 6.74 8.51
CA THR A 18 2.59 8.02 9.21
C THR A 18 1.17 8.51 9.47
N SER A 19 0.29 8.43 8.49
CA SER A 19 -1.08 8.90 8.62
C SER A 19 -1.89 8.05 9.60
N LEU A 20 -1.77 6.74 9.54
CA LEU A 20 -2.46 5.85 10.49
C LEU A 20 -1.95 6.07 11.91
N THR A 21 -0.65 6.17 12.08
CA THR A 21 -0.05 6.38 13.40
C THR A 21 -0.45 7.72 14.00
N SER A 22 -0.48 8.78 13.19
CA SER A 22 -0.88 10.11 13.67
C SER A 22 -2.33 10.18 14.11
N GLU A 23 -3.18 9.31 13.57
CA GLU A 23 -4.59 9.20 13.97
C GLU A 23 -4.80 8.24 15.14
N GLY A 24 -3.73 7.74 15.72
CA GLY A 24 -3.79 6.90 16.91
C GLY A 24 -3.93 5.41 16.64
N PHE A 25 -3.82 4.97 15.41
CA PHE A 25 -3.89 3.56 15.11
C PHE A 25 -2.57 2.86 15.43
N HIS A 26 -2.67 1.68 16.01
CA HIS A 26 -1.51 0.82 16.24
C HIS A 26 -1.38 -0.14 15.07
N ILE A 27 -0.26 -0.07 14.38
CA ILE A 27 -0.05 -0.85 13.17
C ILE A 27 1.23 -1.67 13.27
N THR A 28 1.19 -2.84 12.66
CA THR A 28 2.39 -3.66 12.44
C THR A 28 2.64 -3.73 10.95
N LYS A 29 3.83 -3.37 10.54
CA LYS A 29 4.22 -3.42 9.14
C LYS A 29 5.00 -4.69 8.86
N ILE A 30 4.58 -5.42 7.85
CA ILE A 30 5.29 -6.57 7.32
C ILE A 30 5.78 -6.20 5.93
N SER A 31 7.08 -6.18 5.76
CA SER A 31 7.67 -5.92 4.45
C SER A 31 8.02 -7.25 3.79
N SER A 32 7.56 -7.43 2.57
CA SER A 32 7.89 -8.60 1.78
C SER A 32 8.87 -8.19 0.69
N THR A 33 10.00 -8.87 0.65
CA THR A 33 10.99 -8.71 -0.42
C THR A 33 10.92 -9.86 -1.41
N GLY A 34 9.75 -10.45 -1.57
CA GLY A 34 9.53 -11.49 -2.56
C GLY A 34 9.92 -10.99 -3.94
N GLY A 35 11.03 -11.50 -4.45
CA GLY A 35 11.85 -10.91 -5.48
C GLY A 35 11.31 -10.84 -6.89
N PHE A 36 10.01 -10.76 -7.12
CA PHE A 36 9.51 -10.70 -8.48
C PHE A 36 9.20 -9.29 -8.97
N LEU A 37 8.93 -8.38 -8.06
CA LEU A 37 8.70 -6.98 -8.40
C LEU A 37 9.71 -6.13 -7.65
N MET A 38 10.47 -5.35 -8.39
CA MET A 38 11.47 -4.44 -7.81
C MET A 38 10.84 -3.44 -6.84
N ASN A 39 9.56 -3.14 -7.04
CA ASN A 39 8.77 -2.32 -6.13
C ASN A 39 7.83 -3.23 -5.35
N GLY A 40 8.33 -3.85 -4.30
CA GLY A 40 7.51 -4.72 -3.46
C GLY A 40 6.35 -4.01 -2.80
N ASN A 41 5.54 -4.78 -2.12
CA ASN A 41 4.41 -4.30 -1.33
C ASN A 41 4.72 -4.40 0.15
N SER A 42 4.10 -3.54 0.92
CA SER A 42 4.10 -3.62 2.37
C SER A 42 2.71 -3.99 2.84
N THR A 43 2.63 -4.86 3.84
CA THR A 43 1.38 -5.24 4.47
C THR A 43 1.32 -4.63 5.86
N PHE A 44 0.24 -3.93 6.13
CA PHE A 44 -0.04 -3.39 7.47
C PHE A 44 -1.11 -4.23 8.13
N ILE A 45 -0.87 -4.59 9.36
CA ILE A 45 -1.82 -5.32 10.19
C ILE A 45 -2.33 -4.38 11.27
N LEU A 46 -3.65 -4.21 11.32
CA LEU A 46 -4.30 -3.34 12.30
C LEU A 46 -5.46 -4.07 12.96
N GLY A 47 -5.49 -4.07 14.28
CA GLY A 47 -6.70 -4.41 15.01
C GLY A 47 -7.45 -3.09 15.30
N VAL A 48 -8.69 -2.98 14.87
CA VAL A 48 -9.47 -1.75 15.05
C VAL A 48 -10.85 -2.06 15.59
N GLU A 49 -11.38 -1.13 16.37
CA GLU A 49 -12.77 -1.20 16.80
C GLU A 49 -13.68 -0.96 15.60
N GLU A 50 -14.83 -1.58 15.61
CA GLU A 50 -15.77 -1.50 14.50
C GLU A 50 -16.12 -0.06 14.11
N LYS A 51 -16.25 0.82 15.11
CA LYS A 51 -16.53 2.24 14.89
C LYS A 51 -15.42 2.99 14.17
N ASP A 52 -14.20 2.48 14.19
CA ASP A 52 -13.02 3.13 13.62
C ASP A 52 -12.62 2.56 12.26
N VAL A 53 -13.29 1.51 11.80
CA VAL A 53 -12.95 0.84 10.54
C VAL A 53 -13.02 1.82 9.36
N ASP A 54 -14.10 2.57 9.24
CA ASP A 54 -14.28 3.49 8.10
C ASP A 54 -13.22 4.58 8.09
N ARG A 55 -12.83 5.08 9.26
CA ARG A 55 -11.77 6.09 9.37
C ARG A 55 -10.42 5.53 8.93
N ALA A 56 -10.10 4.31 9.34
CA ALA A 56 -8.87 3.65 8.93
C ALA A 56 -8.85 3.40 7.42
N LEU A 57 -9.96 2.93 6.86
CA LEU A 57 -10.08 2.68 5.42
C LEU A 57 -9.92 3.96 4.60
N GLU A 58 -10.51 5.08 5.07
CA GLU A 58 -10.39 6.35 4.38
C GLU A 58 -8.94 6.85 4.34
N ILE A 59 -8.21 6.68 5.42
CA ILE A 59 -6.79 7.03 5.49
C ILE A 59 -5.98 6.19 4.49
N ILE A 60 -6.18 4.88 4.49
CA ILE A 60 -5.48 3.97 3.58
C ILE A 60 -5.78 4.33 2.14
N LYS A 61 -7.05 4.53 1.82
CA LYS A 61 -7.49 4.90 0.47
C LYS A 61 -6.85 6.21 0.00
N THR A 62 -6.89 7.22 0.83
CA THR A 62 -6.38 8.55 0.49
C THR A 62 -4.87 8.55 0.26
N ARG A 63 -4.13 7.78 1.05
CA ARG A 63 -2.67 7.76 0.99
C ARG A 63 -2.10 6.74 -0.01
N SER A 64 -2.93 5.84 -0.51
CA SER A 64 -2.49 4.79 -1.43
C SER A 64 -3.26 4.80 -2.74
N LYS A 65 -3.88 5.92 -3.08
CA LYS A 65 -4.73 6.03 -4.25
C LYS A 65 -3.99 5.60 -5.51
N LYS A 66 -4.64 4.75 -6.29
CA LYS A 66 -4.11 4.30 -7.58
C LYS A 66 -3.93 5.48 -8.52
N ARG A 67 -2.79 5.54 -9.15
CA ARG A 67 -2.44 6.58 -10.11
C ARG A 67 -1.63 6.00 -11.26
N GLU A 68 -1.67 6.67 -12.39
CA GLU A 68 -0.87 6.30 -13.54
C GLU A 68 0.35 7.20 -13.62
N MET A 69 1.47 6.60 -13.95
CA MET A 69 2.72 7.32 -14.17
C MET A 69 3.33 6.90 -15.49
N ASN A 70 3.93 7.88 -16.17
CA ASN A 70 4.75 7.62 -17.34
C ASN A 70 6.18 7.36 -16.86
N VAL A 71 6.68 6.18 -17.18
CA VAL A 71 8.07 5.84 -16.88
C VAL A 71 8.84 5.66 -18.18
N PRO A 72 10.06 6.18 -18.26
CA PRO A 72 10.88 5.96 -19.45
C PRO A 72 11.21 4.47 -19.57
N ILE A 73 11.05 3.95 -20.79
CA ILE A 73 11.48 2.59 -21.09
C ILE A 73 12.90 2.69 -21.62
N SER A 74 13.82 2.08 -20.90
CA SER A 74 15.18 1.90 -21.36
C SER A 74 15.24 0.63 -22.19
N VAL A 75 15.33 0.76 -23.51
CA VAL A 75 15.51 -0.39 -24.41
C VAL A 75 16.97 -0.37 -24.86
N PRO A 76 17.77 -1.37 -24.46
CA PRO A 76 19.17 -1.43 -24.89
C PRO A 76 19.28 -1.51 -26.41
N GLY A 77 20.10 -0.63 -26.99
CA GLY A 77 20.42 -0.67 -28.41
C GLY A 77 19.37 -0.14 -29.34
N ASN A 78 18.27 0.34 -28.84
CA ASN A 78 17.25 0.92 -29.69
C ASN A 78 16.91 2.32 -29.19
N VAL A 79 17.62 3.28 -29.73
CA VAL A 79 17.23 4.66 -29.55
C VAL A 79 15.93 4.81 -30.32
N SER A 80 14.85 4.99 -29.60
CA SER A 80 13.57 5.23 -30.21
C SER A 80 13.67 6.39 -31.18
N ILE A 81 13.50 6.12 -32.46
CA ILE A 81 13.45 7.14 -33.52
C ILE A 81 12.24 8.06 -33.31
N PHE A 82 11.34 7.71 -32.45
CA PHE A 82 10.13 8.44 -32.16
C PHE A 82 10.17 9.19 -30.82
N GLY A 83 11.36 9.44 -30.29
CA GLY A 83 11.53 10.09 -29.01
C GLY A 83 11.57 9.09 -27.85
N ALA A 84 11.53 9.59 -26.64
CA ALA A 84 11.58 8.74 -25.46
C ALA A 84 10.34 7.84 -25.41
N SER A 85 10.55 6.53 -25.46
CA SER A 85 9.47 5.58 -25.21
C SER A 85 9.09 5.64 -23.75
N GLN A 86 7.82 5.87 -23.49
CA GLN A 86 7.28 5.89 -22.13
C GLN A 86 6.22 4.82 -22.02
N ALA A 87 6.27 4.08 -20.91
CA ALA A 87 5.21 3.17 -20.57
C ALA A 87 4.30 3.81 -19.54
N HIS A 88 3.01 3.64 -19.72
CA HIS A 88 2.03 3.99 -18.71
C HIS A 88 1.99 2.86 -17.68
N VAL A 89 2.34 3.16 -16.44
CA VAL A 89 2.23 2.19 -15.35
C VAL A 89 1.27 2.71 -14.31
N SER A 90 0.40 1.82 -13.87
CA SER A 90 -0.41 2.08 -12.70
C SER A 90 0.41 1.83 -11.45
N VAL A 91 0.49 2.81 -10.58
CA VAL A 91 1.16 2.69 -9.29
C VAL A 91 0.20 3.07 -8.16
N GLY A 92 0.42 2.50 -7.00
CA GLY A 92 -0.41 2.75 -5.84
C GLY A 92 -1.63 1.85 -5.80
N GLY A 93 -2.62 2.29 -5.07
CA GLY A 93 -3.76 1.48 -4.72
C GLY A 93 -3.48 0.63 -3.49
N ALA A 94 -4.53 0.06 -2.93
CA ALA A 94 -4.42 -0.81 -1.77
C ALA A 94 -5.43 -1.94 -1.88
N THR A 95 -5.04 -3.09 -1.36
CA THR A 95 -5.95 -4.20 -1.16
C THR A 95 -6.11 -4.37 0.35
N VAL A 96 -7.34 -4.33 0.83
CA VAL A 96 -7.60 -4.45 2.26
C VAL A 96 -8.55 -5.61 2.51
N PHE A 97 -8.11 -6.53 3.36
CA PHE A 97 -8.96 -7.60 3.87
C PHE A 97 -9.43 -7.21 5.26
N ILE A 98 -10.71 -7.36 5.51
CA ILE A 98 -11.32 -7.08 6.81
C ILE A 98 -11.84 -8.40 7.34
N VAL A 99 -11.35 -8.78 8.51
CA VAL A 99 -11.67 -10.07 9.13
C VAL A 99 -12.21 -9.83 10.54
N ASP A 100 -13.21 -10.58 10.91
CA ASP A 100 -13.70 -10.56 12.29
C ASP A 100 -12.66 -11.17 13.23
N VAL A 101 -12.41 -10.49 14.33
CA VAL A 101 -11.53 -10.99 15.38
C VAL A 101 -12.38 -11.69 16.41
N GLU A 102 -12.25 -13.01 16.47
CA GLU A 102 -12.98 -13.82 17.44
C GLU A 102 -12.52 -13.55 18.86
N LYS A 103 -11.21 -13.42 19.05
CA LYS A 103 -10.64 -13.22 20.38
C LYS A 103 -9.37 -12.38 20.25
N TYR A 104 -9.24 -11.42 21.13
CA TYR A 104 -8.05 -10.56 21.21
C TYR A 104 -7.47 -10.66 22.62
N LEU A 105 -6.20 -10.99 22.69
CA LEU A 105 -5.47 -11.13 23.96
C LEU A 105 -4.18 -10.33 23.89
N ARG A 106 -3.93 -9.59 24.93
CA ARG A 106 -2.68 -8.84 25.09
C ARG A 106 -2.10 -9.16 26.47
N PHE A 107 -0.92 -9.72 26.46
CA PHE A 107 -0.26 -10.14 27.69
C PHE A 107 0.68 -9.06 28.23
#